data_04e4e2af2091adc7d657ae375d66238f
#
_entry.id   04e4e2af2091adc7d657ae375d66238f
#
_cell.length_a   1.000
_cell.length_b   1.000
_cell.length_c   1.000
_cell.angle_alpha   90.00
_cell.angle_beta   90.00
_cell.angle_gamma   90.00
#
_symmetry.space_group_name_H-M   'P 1'
#
loop_
_entity.id
_entity.type
_entity.pdbx_description
1 polymer ?
#
loop_
_entity_poly.entity_id
_entity_poly.type
_entity_poly.pdbx_seq_one_letter_code
_entity_poly.pdbx_strand_id
1 'polypeptide(L)'
;MRIVVWNNPHLAVDAGTSPFADDYRARLVTAAAAMRGVESGSTIAMGLSPCQPPALLGALADRARAKEIAGVKVYYSVSGRHLRNTILRFEFLRCFEPYCLFFGATERELSARARAEGRGRIVHYVPNFFFELDRLIADQGPVGTFMTTVSPMDNDGHFSLGPNSDYSAQLARRADRIVVEVNRHMPRVRGPALLHVSAIDAIVEHDTPLEEFPVPPPKELDPLVARNVVALIPNGATLQMGIGSLPGTVCRFLDHHHDLGIHTELLTPGMVALMESGVVNNVRKKLDTDKTVFTFALGDRRMYEFMHEHPCIEGRPVSYVNDPRVIAQQDRFVSINSTLEIDLTGQCNSEHLGGFHYSGAGGQVDFVRGAFASREGKSVMVLHSSAADGAVSRIVPALHGPVTTSRMDVHWVVTEHGAVCLKGKSEWDRAQALISIAAPQFRDELRFRAKQVR
;
A
#
# COMPACT_ATOMS: atom_id res chain seq x y z
N MET A 1 -21.90 21.91 -12.41
CA MET A 1 -20.67 21.11 -12.18
C MET A 1 -19.72 21.41 -13.36
N ARG A 2 -18.71 22.26 -13.14
CA ARG A 2 -17.76 22.63 -14.22
C ARG A 2 -16.66 21.57 -14.22
N ILE A 3 -16.53 20.88 -15.33
CA ILE A 3 -15.38 20.01 -15.63
C ILE A 3 -14.17 20.93 -15.72
N VAL A 4 -13.30 20.90 -14.72
CA VAL A 4 -12.00 21.58 -14.77
C VAL A 4 -11.11 20.71 -15.63
N VAL A 5 -10.91 21.14 -16.87
CA VAL A 5 -9.93 20.52 -17.78
C VAL A 5 -8.54 20.83 -17.24
N TRP A 6 -7.79 19.80 -16.95
CA TRP A 6 -6.40 19.85 -16.47
C TRP A 6 -5.44 20.29 -17.61
N ASN A 7 -5.60 21.51 -18.04
CA ASN A 7 -4.63 22.28 -18.81
C ASN A 7 -4.44 23.61 -18.07
N ASN A 8 -4.04 23.54 -16.80
CA ASN A 8 -3.80 24.74 -16.03
C ASN A 8 -2.29 25.07 -16.11
N PRO A 9 -1.88 26.04 -16.94
CA PRO A 9 -0.49 26.50 -17.00
C PRO A 9 -0.05 27.23 -15.71
N HIS A 10 -0.93 27.38 -14.71
CA HIS A 10 -0.67 28.08 -13.44
C HIS A 10 -0.16 27.21 -12.31
N LEU A 11 0.09 25.89 -12.54
CA LEU A 11 0.69 25.00 -11.54
C LEU A 11 2.21 24.92 -11.61
N ALA A 12 2.86 25.53 -12.55
CA ALA A 12 4.23 25.93 -12.39
C ALA A 12 4.19 27.17 -11.49
N VAL A 13 4.54 27.05 -10.21
CA VAL A 13 5.10 28.21 -9.53
C VAL A 13 6.18 28.68 -10.48
N ASP A 14 6.00 29.88 -11.00
CA ASP A 14 7.08 30.54 -11.72
C ASP A 14 8.24 30.58 -10.70
N ALA A 15 9.19 29.65 -10.87
CA ALA A 15 10.35 29.57 -9.99
C ALA A 15 11.10 30.91 -9.93
N GLY A 16 10.75 31.86 -10.78
CA GLY A 16 11.25 33.21 -10.80
C GLY A 16 10.75 34.13 -9.70
N THR A 17 9.62 33.85 -9.03
CA THR A 17 9.00 34.74 -8.02
C THR A 17 9.09 34.24 -6.58
N SER A 18 9.41 32.94 -6.35
CA SER A 18 9.59 32.39 -5.01
C SER A 18 10.89 32.90 -4.35
N PRO A 19 10.90 33.20 -3.05
CA PRO A 19 12.13 33.47 -2.30
C PRO A 19 13.18 32.34 -2.38
N PHE A 20 12.76 31.13 -2.73
CA PHE A 20 13.59 29.92 -2.85
C PHE A 20 14.01 29.60 -4.28
N ALA A 21 13.76 30.48 -5.23
CA ALA A 21 14.06 30.26 -6.65
C ALA A 21 15.55 29.99 -6.91
N ASP A 22 16.43 30.73 -6.22
CA ASP A 22 17.88 30.55 -6.38
C ASP A 22 18.37 29.23 -5.77
N ASP A 23 17.80 28.81 -4.62
CA ASP A 23 18.05 27.51 -4.02
C ASP A 23 17.63 26.35 -4.93
N TYR A 24 16.48 26.48 -5.59
CA TYR A 24 15.98 25.52 -6.57
C TYR A 24 16.92 25.42 -7.77
N ARG A 25 17.27 26.56 -8.39
CA ARG A 25 18.17 26.59 -9.58
C ARG A 25 19.55 26.03 -9.28
N ALA A 26 20.09 26.32 -8.10
CA ALA A 26 21.41 25.83 -7.68
C ALA A 26 21.47 24.28 -7.58
N ARG A 27 20.32 23.63 -7.36
CA ARG A 27 20.19 22.16 -7.24
C ARG A 27 19.71 21.46 -8.51
N LEU A 28 19.30 22.25 -9.51
CA LEU A 28 18.77 21.72 -10.77
C LEU A 28 19.87 21.09 -11.60
N VAL A 29 19.73 19.79 -11.89
CA VAL A 29 20.71 19.02 -12.65
C VAL A 29 20.02 18.03 -13.59
N THR A 30 20.77 17.43 -14.52
CA THR A 30 20.26 16.32 -15.34
C THR A 30 20.17 15.02 -14.51
N ALA A 31 19.28 14.10 -14.90
CA ALA A 31 19.16 12.80 -14.25
C ALA A 31 20.48 12.02 -14.22
N ALA A 32 21.26 12.08 -15.33
CA ALA A 32 22.59 11.46 -15.38
C ALA A 32 23.55 12.08 -14.37
N ALA A 33 23.54 13.42 -14.21
CA ALA A 33 24.37 14.09 -13.21
C ALA A 33 23.94 13.75 -11.77
N ALA A 34 22.64 13.73 -11.52
CA ALA A 34 22.09 13.36 -10.23
C ALA A 34 22.50 11.95 -9.80
N MET A 35 22.46 10.98 -10.72
CA MET A 35 22.75 9.58 -10.41
C MET A 35 24.24 9.22 -10.38
N ARG A 36 25.15 10.12 -10.75
CA ARG A 36 26.60 9.87 -10.56
C ARG A 36 27.00 9.64 -9.09
N GLY A 37 26.27 10.21 -8.15
CA GLY A 37 26.52 10.02 -6.72
C GLY A 37 26.09 8.64 -6.16
N VAL A 38 25.47 7.77 -6.95
CA VAL A 38 25.18 6.39 -6.53
C VAL A 38 26.41 5.53 -6.81
N GLU A 39 27.03 5.00 -5.77
CA GLU A 39 28.26 4.19 -5.87
C GLU A 39 27.95 2.68 -5.87
N SER A 40 28.89 1.88 -6.40
CA SER A 40 28.80 0.42 -6.29
C SER A 40 28.81 -0.01 -4.83
N GLY A 41 27.95 -0.99 -4.49
CA GLY A 41 27.81 -1.48 -3.12
C GLY A 41 27.00 -0.58 -2.19
N SER A 42 26.55 0.60 -2.65
CA SER A 42 25.72 1.50 -1.84
C SER A 42 24.27 1.01 -1.70
N THR A 43 23.55 1.63 -0.78
CA THR A 43 22.11 1.40 -0.60
C THR A 43 21.32 2.58 -1.13
N ILE A 44 20.35 2.32 -1.99
CA ILE A 44 19.35 3.30 -2.41
C ILE A 44 17.98 2.89 -1.92
N ALA A 45 17.14 3.88 -1.62
CA ALA A 45 15.74 3.68 -1.29
C ALA A 45 14.88 4.67 -2.05
N MET A 46 13.61 4.32 -2.26
CA MET A 46 12.70 5.17 -3.03
C MET A 46 11.27 5.04 -2.55
N GLY A 47 10.43 6.02 -2.92
CA GLY A 47 8.99 5.94 -2.75
C GLY A 47 8.39 4.73 -3.48
N LEU A 48 7.22 4.28 -3.04
CA LEU A 48 6.49 3.24 -3.77
C LEU A 48 5.82 3.81 -5.03
N SER A 49 5.37 2.97 -5.96
CA SER A 49 4.55 3.43 -7.08
C SER A 49 3.28 4.18 -6.58
N PRO A 50 2.87 5.31 -7.19
CA PRO A 50 3.30 5.88 -8.47
C PRO A 50 4.43 6.92 -8.37
N CYS A 51 5.10 7.06 -7.21
CA CYS A 51 6.13 8.09 -6.99
C CYS A 51 7.56 7.62 -7.29
N GLN A 52 7.72 6.49 -7.98
CA GLN A 52 9.02 6.02 -8.47
C GLN A 52 9.51 6.91 -9.62
N PRO A 53 10.74 7.50 -9.53
CA PRO A 53 11.19 8.56 -10.42
C PRO A 53 11.73 8.01 -11.76
N PRO A 54 10.99 8.11 -12.90
CA PRO A 54 11.34 7.44 -14.14
C PRO A 54 12.66 7.91 -14.78
N ALA A 55 12.98 9.21 -14.75
CA ALA A 55 14.23 9.70 -15.32
C ALA A 55 15.45 9.28 -14.50
N LEU A 56 15.36 9.30 -13.17
CA LEU A 56 16.44 8.84 -12.29
C LEU A 56 16.67 7.34 -12.43
N LEU A 57 15.59 6.56 -12.49
CA LEU A 57 15.66 5.10 -12.72
C LEU A 57 16.24 4.78 -14.10
N GLY A 58 15.90 5.55 -15.13
CA GLY A 58 16.49 5.45 -16.46
C GLY A 58 18.00 5.67 -16.44
N ALA A 59 18.44 6.74 -15.76
CA ALA A 59 19.86 7.06 -15.64
C ALA A 59 20.65 5.97 -14.89
N LEU A 60 20.06 5.35 -13.86
CA LEU A 60 20.68 4.19 -13.17
C LEU A 60 20.76 2.97 -14.10
N ALA A 61 19.72 2.70 -14.89
CA ALA A 61 19.75 1.61 -15.86
C ALA A 61 20.81 1.82 -16.95
N ASP A 62 21.02 3.06 -17.39
CA ASP A 62 22.09 3.40 -18.35
C ASP A 62 23.48 3.16 -17.76
N ARG A 63 23.73 3.53 -16.51
CA ARG A 63 24.97 3.23 -15.80
C ARG A 63 25.21 1.74 -15.63
N ALA A 64 24.16 0.96 -15.33
CA ALA A 64 24.25 -0.50 -15.28
C ALA A 64 24.58 -1.11 -16.66
N ARG A 65 24.01 -0.58 -17.73
CA ARG A 65 24.30 -0.98 -19.12
C ARG A 65 25.75 -0.66 -19.50
N ALA A 66 26.26 0.47 -19.05
CA ALA A 66 27.67 0.87 -19.22
C ALA A 66 28.64 0.13 -18.27
N LYS A 67 28.12 -0.72 -17.36
CA LYS A 67 28.89 -1.46 -16.34
C LYS A 67 29.63 -0.53 -15.36
N GLU A 68 29.11 0.64 -15.09
CA GLU A 68 29.70 1.63 -14.19
C GLU A 68 29.35 1.38 -12.72
N ILE A 69 28.30 0.59 -12.45
CA ILE A 69 27.82 0.30 -11.09
C ILE A 69 27.49 -1.19 -10.92
N ALA A 70 27.69 -1.70 -9.71
CA ALA A 70 27.38 -3.08 -9.33
C ALA A 70 27.07 -3.19 -7.82
N GLY A 71 26.27 -4.20 -7.45
CA GLY A 71 25.98 -4.54 -6.05
C GLY A 71 25.21 -3.46 -5.29
N VAL A 72 24.40 -2.64 -5.98
CA VAL A 72 23.57 -1.60 -5.36
C VAL A 72 22.35 -2.25 -4.73
N LYS A 73 22.19 -2.13 -3.42
CA LYS A 73 20.96 -2.56 -2.71
C LYS A 73 19.84 -1.57 -2.96
N VAL A 74 18.67 -2.08 -3.31
CA VAL A 74 17.50 -1.25 -3.66
C VAL A 74 16.35 -1.59 -2.74
N TYR A 75 16.03 -0.69 -1.81
CA TYR A 75 14.84 -0.82 -0.94
C TYR A 75 13.64 -0.12 -1.57
N TYR A 76 12.55 -0.86 -1.75
CA TYR A 76 11.28 -0.34 -2.29
C TYR A 76 10.10 -1.19 -1.78
N SER A 77 8.91 -0.64 -1.85
CA SER A 77 7.67 -1.37 -1.56
C SER A 77 7.00 -1.79 -2.89
N VAL A 78 5.80 -1.32 -3.20
CA VAL A 78 5.09 -1.69 -4.42
C VAL A 78 5.86 -1.25 -5.67
N SER A 79 6.31 -2.22 -6.48
CA SER A 79 7.00 -1.96 -7.75
C SER A 79 6.02 -1.54 -8.84
N GLY A 80 6.27 -0.37 -9.45
CA GLY A 80 5.53 0.13 -10.61
C GLY A 80 6.23 -0.20 -11.94
N ARG A 81 5.58 0.21 -13.03
CA ARG A 81 6.10 0.00 -14.40
C ARG A 81 7.49 0.63 -14.62
N HIS A 82 7.75 1.79 -13.99
CA HIS A 82 9.02 2.49 -14.17
C HIS A 82 10.18 1.68 -13.58
N LEU A 83 10.03 1.17 -12.38
CA LEU A 83 11.02 0.32 -11.72
C LEU A 83 11.21 -1.00 -12.47
N ARG A 84 10.10 -1.66 -12.87
CA ARG A 84 10.11 -2.91 -13.64
C ARG A 84 10.84 -2.77 -14.97
N ASN A 85 10.62 -1.67 -15.69
CA ASN A 85 11.16 -1.46 -17.04
C ASN A 85 12.58 -0.90 -17.05
N THR A 86 13.16 -0.60 -15.89
CA THR A 86 14.50 -0.04 -15.73
C THR A 86 15.40 -0.97 -14.91
N ILE A 87 15.64 -0.65 -13.66
CA ILE A 87 16.64 -1.34 -12.83
C ILE A 87 16.22 -2.73 -12.37
N LEU A 88 14.92 -3.08 -12.37
CA LEU A 88 14.45 -4.45 -12.10
C LEU A 88 14.36 -5.32 -13.36
N ARG A 89 14.86 -4.88 -14.51
CA ARG A 89 15.04 -5.79 -15.65
C ARG A 89 15.99 -6.91 -15.29
N PHE A 90 15.65 -8.14 -15.69
CA PHE A 90 16.37 -9.35 -15.27
C PHE A 90 17.90 -9.31 -15.55
N GLU A 91 18.31 -8.68 -16.65
CA GLU A 91 19.72 -8.49 -17.01
C GLU A 91 20.49 -7.57 -16.06
N PHE A 92 19.81 -6.67 -15.32
CA PHE A 92 20.43 -5.73 -14.39
C PHE A 92 20.48 -6.24 -12.95
N LEU A 93 19.92 -7.41 -12.64
CA LEU A 93 19.90 -7.98 -11.29
C LEU A 93 21.29 -8.48 -10.80
N ARG A 94 22.33 -8.28 -11.61
CA ARG A 94 23.74 -8.37 -11.15
C ARG A 94 24.27 -7.02 -10.66
N CYS A 95 23.65 -5.92 -11.08
CA CYS A 95 24.01 -4.57 -10.67
C CYS A 95 23.16 -4.08 -9.51
N PHE A 96 21.90 -4.49 -9.46
CA PHE A 96 20.94 -4.09 -8.44
C PHE A 96 20.42 -5.32 -7.69
N GLU A 97 20.45 -5.23 -6.37
CA GLU A 97 19.92 -6.25 -5.45
C GLU A 97 18.56 -5.79 -4.90
N PRO A 98 17.42 -6.34 -5.39
CA PRO A 98 16.09 -5.91 -4.95
C PRO A 98 15.77 -6.39 -3.52
N TYR A 99 15.57 -5.46 -2.60
CA TYR A 99 15.03 -5.66 -1.27
C TYR A 99 13.59 -5.13 -1.25
N CYS A 100 12.62 -6.00 -1.52
CA CYS A 100 11.22 -5.61 -1.59
C CYS A 100 10.52 -5.75 -0.24
N LEU A 101 9.72 -4.74 0.10
CA LEU A 101 8.91 -4.68 1.33
C LEU A 101 7.49 -5.18 1.10
N PHE A 102 7.11 -5.36 -0.17
CA PHE A 102 5.88 -5.99 -0.62
C PHE A 102 6.14 -6.78 -1.90
N PHE A 103 5.76 -8.06 -1.90
CA PHE A 103 6.08 -8.99 -2.99
C PHE A 103 4.97 -8.98 -4.06
N GLY A 104 5.16 -8.21 -5.12
CA GLY A 104 4.15 -8.00 -6.16
C GLY A 104 4.30 -8.91 -7.38
N ALA A 105 3.65 -8.52 -8.47
CA ALA A 105 3.67 -9.26 -9.73
C ALA A 105 5.08 -9.30 -10.35
N THR A 106 5.81 -8.18 -10.30
CA THR A 106 7.18 -8.09 -10.81
C THR A 106 8.11 -9.06 -10.10
N GLU A 107 8.05 -9.11 -8.77
CA GLU A 107 8.88 -9.97 -7.93
C GLU A 107 8.57 -11.45 -8.17
N ARG A 108 7.29 -11.79 -8.38
CA ARG A 108 6.86 -13.16 -8.76
C ARG A 108 7.43 -13.58 -10.11
N GLU A 109 7.34 -12.70 -11.11
CA GLU A 109 7.87 -12.96 -12.46
C GLU A 109 9.40 -13.15 -12.44
N LEU A 110 10.12 -12.25 -11.79
CA LEU A 110 11.58 -12.34 -11.63
C LEU A 110 11.99 -13.63 -10.91
N SER A 111 11.32 -13.97 -9.82
CA SER A 111 11.61 -15.18 -9.03
C SER A 111 11.28 -16.45 -9.80
N ALA A 112 10.19 -16.47 -10.58
CA ALA A 112 9.83 -17.60 -11.44
C ALA A 112 10.88 -17.81 -12.55
N ARG A 113 11.31 -16.72 -13.21
CA ARG A 113 12.35 -16.78 -14.23
C ARG A 113 13.71 -17.25 -13.67
N ALA A 114 14.09 -16.74 -12.49
CA ALA A 114 15.34 -17.18 -11.83
C ALA A 114 15.32 -18.67 -11.53
N ARG A 115 14.20 -19.22 -11.05
CA ARG A 115 14.06 -20.66 -10.82
C ARG A 115 14.18 -21.47 -12.12
N ALA A 116 13.54 -21.00 -13.20
CA ALA A 116 13.59 -21.66 -14.50
C ALA A 116 15.02 -21.68 -15.08
N GLU A 117 15.81 -20.65 -14.80
CA GLU A 117 17.21 -20.55 -15.23
C GLU A 117 18.21 -21.18 -14.23
N GLY A 118 17.75 -21.87 -13.17
CA GLY A 118 18.59 -22.48 -12.14
C GLY A 118 19.39 -21.47 -11.31
N ARG A 119 19.00 -20.19 -11.31
CA ARG A 119 19.61 -19.15 -10.49
C ARG A 119 19.03 -19.20 -9.06
N GLY A 120 19.85 -18.88 -8.10
CA GLY A 120 19.42 -18.75 -6.71
C GLY A 120 18.41 -17.61 -6.50
N ARG A 121 18.17 -17.29 -5.24
CA ARG A 121 17.28 -16.17 -4.86
C ARG A 121 17.86 -14.84 -5.35
N ILE A 122 17.09 -14.11 -6.13
CA ILE A 122 17.50 -12.82 -6.74
C ILE A 122 16.64 -11.65 -6.28
N VAL A 123 15.52 -11.93 -5.59
CA VAL A 123 14.67 -10.94 -4.93
C VAL A 123 14.65 -11.27 -3.45
N HIS A 124 14.90 -10.27 -2.63
CA HIS A 124 14.95 -10.38 -1.18
C HIS A 124 13.70 -9.74 -0.61
N TYR A 125 12.72 -10.56 -0.19
CA TYR A 125 11.57 -10.06 0.55
C TYR A 125 11.98 -9.82 1.99
N VAL A 126 11.62 -8.66 2.52
CA VAL A 126 11.86 -8.25 3.90
C VAL A 126 10.52 -8.31 4.65
N PRO A 127 10.27 -9.33 5.49
CA PRO A 127 9.07 -9.37 6.33
C PRO A 127 9.01 -8.16 7.27
N ASN A 128 7.87 -7.52 7.34
CA ASN A 128 7.74 -6.27 8.10
C ASN A 128 6.32 -6.03 8.60
N PHE A 129 6.18 -5.24 9.65
CA PHE A 129 4.98 -4.45 9.91
C PHE A 129 5.14 -3.10 9.21
N PHE A 130 4.12 -2.69 8.46
CA PHE A 130 4.27 -1.54 7.57
C PHE A 130 4.55 -0.24 8.31
N PHE A 131 3.99 -0.06 9.51
CA PHE A 131 4.23 1.14 10.33
C PHE A 131 5.66 1.30 10.85
N GLU A 132 6.51 0.25 10.73
CA GLU A 132 7.91 0.25 11.20
C GLU A 132 8.94 0.46 10.07
N LEU A 133 8.50 0.61 8.81
CA LEU A 133 9.38 0.51 7.64
C LEU A 133 10.52 1.52 7.63
N ASP A 134 10.27 2.77 8.00
CA ASP A 134 11.32 3.80 8.02
C ASP A 134 12.45 3.44 8.98
N ARG A 135 12.10 2.87 10.14
CA ARG A 135 13.07 2.37 11.11
C ARG A 135 13.79 1.12 10.61
N LEU A 136 13.04 0.14 10.09
CA LEU A 136 13.62 -1.14 9.64
C LEU A 136 14.65 -0.94 8.55
N ILE A 137 14.41 -0.05 7.59
CA ILE A 137 15.38 0.24 6.52
C ILE A 137 16.60 0.94 7.11
N ALA A 138 16.41 1.94 7.96
CA ALA A 138 17.51 2.69 8.57
C ALA A 138 18.40 1.82 9.48
N ASP A 139 17.81 0.83 10.18
CA ASP A 139 18.55 -0.08 11.06
C ASP A 139 19.45 -1.08 10.27
N GLN A 140 19.26 -1.22 8.94
CA GLN A 140 20.10 -2.04 8.08
C GLN A 140 21.42 -1.34 7.65
N GLY A 141 21.60 -0.08 8.03
CA GLY A 141 22.75 0.73 7.68
C GLY A 141 22.37 2.04 6.97
N PRO A 142 23.36 2.84 6.58
CA PRO A 142 23.09 4.12 5.94
C PRO A 142 22.39 3.94 4.60
N VAL A 143 21.36 4.77 4.36
CA VAL A 143 20.73 4.92 3.05
C VAL A 143 21.50 6.01 2.30
N GLY A 144 22.41 5.60 1.42
CA GLY A 144 23.27 6.52 0.69
C GLY A 144 22.50 7.49 -0.21
N THR A 145 21.40 7.04 -0.83
CA THR A 145 20.54 7.93 -1.63
C THR A 145 19.06 7.54 -1.47
N PHE A 146 18.24 8.52 -1.06
CA PHE A 146 16.79 8.44 -1.19
C PHE A 146 16.33 9.21 -2.44
N MET A 147 15.44 8.63 -3.25
CA MET A 147 14.92 9.27 -4.45
C MET A 147 13.43 9.06 -4.61
N THR A 148 12.71 10.09 -5.07
CA THR A 148 11.27 10.02 -5.29
C THR A 148 10.80 11.09 -6.27
N THR A 149 9.62 10.89 -6.86
CA THR A 149 8.92 11.93 -7.62
C THR A 149 8.13 12.81 -6.66
N VAL A 150 8.10 14.10 -6.91
CA VAL A 150 7.42 15.11 -6.08
C VAL A 150 6.62 16.10 -6.93
N SER A 151 5.70 16.84 -6.28
CA SER A 151 5.01 17.96 -6.91
C SER A 151 5.98 19.10 -7.26
N PRO A 152 5.58 20.08 -8.10
CA PRO A 152 6.26 21.37 -8.16
C PRO A 152 6.43 22.00 -6.76
N MET A 153 7.52 22.75 -6.58
CA MET A 153 7.80 23.51 -5.35
C MET A 153 6.76 24.61 -5.14
N ASP A 154 6.30 24.81 -3.90
CA ASP A 154 5.43 25.94 -3.57
C ASP A 154 6.22 27.22 -3.24
N ASN A 155 5.48 28.30 -2.92
CA ASN A 155 6.09 29.59 -2.58
C ASN A 155 6.90 29.55 -1.26
N ASP A 156 6.61 28.58 -0.39
CA ASP A 156 7.30 28.38 0.89
C ASP A 156 8.47 27.40 0.78
N GLY A 157 8.86 27.01 -0.45
CA GLY A 157 9.99 26.12 -0.74
C GLY A 157 9.72 24.65 -0.52
N HIS A 158 8.45 24.21 -0.39
CA HIS A 158 8.12 22.82 -0.12
C HIS A 158 7.65 22.07 -1.36
N PHE A 159 8.06 20.82 -1.45
CA PHE A 159 7.55 19.80 -2.35
C PHE A 159 6.58 18.88 -1.62
N SER A 160 5.44 18.57 -2.22
CA SER A 160 4.56 17.51 -1.73
C SER A 160 5.00 16.16 -2.29
N LEU A 161 4.97 15.13 -1.45
CA LEU A 161 5.17 13.75 -1.86
C LEU A 161 3.96 13.16 -2.62
N GLY A 162 2.92 13.98 -2.84
CA GLY A 162 1.73 13.58 -3.60
C GLY A 162 0.99 12.40 -2.96
N PRO A 163 0.70 11.33 -3.74
CA PRO A 163 -0.02 10.16 -3.23
C PRO A 163 0.82 9.29 -2.30
N ASN A 164 2.05 9.68 -1.92
CA ASN A 164 3.00 8.79 -1.24
C ASN A 164 3.65 9.43 -0.01
N SER A 165 2.88 9.56 1.06
CA SER A 165 3.39 10.06 2.35
C SER A 165 4.06 8.99 3.22
N ASP A 166 3.91 7.77 2.90
CA ASP A 166 4.29 6.51 3.54
C ASP A 166 5.56 6.57 4.45
N TYR A 167 6.56 5.76 4.19
CA TYR A 167 7.88 5.84 4.83
C TYR A 167 8.78 6.90 4.18
N SER A 168 8.37 7.50 3.05
CA SER A 168 9.21 8.32 2.20
C SER A 168 9.72 9.58 2.90
N ALA A 169 8.83 10.34 3.57
CA ALA A 169 9.23 11.58 4.25
C ALA A 169 10.20 11.34 5.42
N GLN A 170 10.04 10.22 6.12
CA GLN A 170 10.87 9.90 7.28
C GLN A 170 12.21 9.31 6.83
N LEU A 171 12.19 8.44 5.81
CA LEU A 171 13.39 7.83 5.26
C LEU A 171 14.27 8.87 4.55
N ALA A 172 13.66 9.84 3.85
CA ALA A 172 14.40 10.96 3.26
C ALA A 172 15.25 11.71 4.30
N ARG A 173 14.70 11.96 5.49
CA ARG A 173 15.42 12.65 6.58
C ARG A 173 16.59 11.85 7.17
N ARG A 174 16.69 10.56 6.87
CA ARG A 174 17.73 9.65 7.35
C ARG A 174 18.73 9.26 6.26
N ALA A 175 18.46 9.63 5.02
CA ALA A 175 19.35 9.38 3.89
C ALA A 175 20.52 10.39 3.88
N ASP A 176 21.68 9.91 3.46
CA ASP A 176 22.86 10.78 3.29
C ASP A 176 22.65 11.78 2.15
N ARG A 177 21.81 11.43 1.18
CA ARG A 177 21.52 12.24 -0.01
C ARG A 177 20.07 12.11 -0.43
N ILE A 178 19.39 13.23 -0.72
CA ILE A 178 18.01 13.29 -1.20
C ILE A 178 18.01 13.82 -2.64
N VAL A 179 17.45 13.04 -3.56
CA VAL A 179 17.28 13.41 -4.97
C VAL A 179 15.79 13.36 -5.32
N VAL A 180 15.26 14.46 -5.83
CA VAL A 180 13.85 14.52 -6.24
C VAL A 180 13.70 14.71 -7.75
N GLU A 181 12.67 14.06 -8.29
CA GLU A 181 12.21 14.27 -9.66
C GLU A 181 10.90 15.07 -9.61
N VAL A 182 10.96 16.34 -10.02
CA VAL A 182 9.80 17.25 -10.03
C VAL A 182 8.95 16.97 -11.23
N ASN A 183 7.66 16.71 -11.01
CA ASN A 183 6.71 16.35 -12.04
C ASN A 183 5.42 17.17 -11.92
N ARG A 184 5.05 17.92 -12.95
CA ARG A 184 3.84 18.75 -12.98
C ARG A 184 2.53 17.96 -12.95
N HIS A 185 2.57 16.65 -13.22
CA HIS A 185 1.41 15.77 -13.05
C HIS A 185 1.23 15.25 -11.63
N MET A 186 2.19 15.50 -10.74
CA MET A 186 2.10 15.07 -9.33
C MET A 186 1.12 15.96 -8.57
N PRO A 187 0.03 15.40 -7.98
CA PRO A 187 -0.88 16.19 -7.17
C PRO A 187 -0.17 16.72 -5.92
N ARG A 188 -0.49 17.95 -5.56
CA ARG A 188 -0.09 18.51 -4.29
C ARG A 188 -1.09 18.03 -3.24
N VAL A 189 -0.66 17.16 -2.34
CA VAL A 189 -1.49 16.62 -1.25
C VAL A 189 -1.10 17.32 0.05
N ARG A 190 -2.10 17.67 0.86
CA ARG A 190 -1.91 18.31 2.16
C ARG A 190 -1.42 17.31 3.20
N GLY A 191 -0.81 17.82 4.26
CA GLY A 191 -0.32 17.04 5.39
C GLY A 191 1.13 17.34 5.72
N PRO A 192 1.70 16.69 6.75
CA PRO A 192 3.05 16.96 7.24
C PRO A 192 4.17 16.33 6.40
N ALA A 193 3.83 15.50 5.41
CA ALA A 193 4.81 14.79 4.59
C ALA A 193 5.29 15.67 3.42
N LEU A 194 6.08 16.69 3.74
CA LEU A 194 6.66 17.63 2.79
C LEU A 194 8.19 17.59 2.87
N LEU A 195 8.84 17.90 1.75
CA LEU A 195 10.28 18.10 1.66
C LEU A 195 10.56 19.57 1.34
N HIS A 196 11.40 20.25 2.14
CA HIS A 196 11.82 21.61 1.87
C HIS A 196 13.04 21.60 0.95
N VAL A 197 13.15 22.57 0.05
CA VAL A 197 14.24 22.67 -0.94
C VAL A 197 15.63 22.67 -0.30
N SER A 198 15.78 23.22 0.91
CA SER A 198 17.08 23.23 1.60
C SER A 198 17.57 21.84 2.02
N ALA A 199 16.68 20.84 2.09
CA ALA A 199 17.03 19.46 2.41
C ALA A 199 17.35 18.62 1.16
N ILE A 200 17.17 19.18 -0.04
CA ILE A 200 17.35 18.46 -1.31
C ILE A 200 18.76 18.68 -1.83
N ASP A 201 19.44 17.60 -2.23
CA ASP A 201 20.80 17.66 -2.81
C ASP A 201 20.78 17.82 -4.34
N ALA A 202 19.78 17.26 -5.01
CA ALA A 202 19.64 17.40 -6.45
C ALA A 202 18.17 17.36 -6.88
N ILE A 203 17.83 18.22 -7.83
CA ILE A 203 16.50 18.35 -8.44
C ILE A 203 16.62 17.99 -9.91
N VAL A 204 15.71 17.16 -10.41
CA VAL A 204 15.56 16.83 -11.82
C VAL A 204 14.13 17.16 -12.23
N GLU A 205 13.94 17.93 -13.29
CA GLU A 205 12.60 18.17 -13.85
C GLU A 205 12.28 17.12 -14.90
N HIS A 206 11.17 16.40 -14.70
CA HIS A 206 10.71 15.40 -15.67
C HIS A 206 9.20 15.19 -15.58
N ASP A 207 8.47 15.65 -16.59
CA ASP A 207 7.03 15.52 -16.66
C ASP A 207 6.62 14.19 -17.27
N THR A 208 5.92 13.39 -16.50
CA THR A 208 5.38 12.10 -16.94
C THR A 208 4.04 11.85 -16.25
N PRO A 209 2.97 11.43 -16.96
CA PRO A 209 1.73 11.03 -16.33
C PRO A 209 1.98 9.94 -15.27
N LEU A 210 1.34 10.09 -14.11
CA LEU A 210 1.45 9.10 -13.03
C LEU A 210 0.94 7.74 -13.51
N GLU A 211 1.51 6.68 -12.94
CA GLU A 211 1.02 5.33 -13.19
C GLU A 211 -0.38 5.15 -12.60
N GLU A 212 -1.28 4.60 -13.42
CA GLU A 212 -2.66 4.34 -13.02
C GLU A 212 -2.84 2.88 -12.61
N PHE A 213 -3.62 2.67 -11.56
CA PHE A 213 -3.98 1.37 -11.01
C PHE A 213 -5.52 1.23 -11.03
N PRO A 214 -6.09 0.82 -12.17
CA PRO A 214 -7.53 0.69 -12.30
C PRO A 214 -8.07 -0.38 -11.36
N VAL A 215 -9.22 -0.10 -10.75
CA VAL A 215 -9.89 -1.09 -9.90
C VAL A 215 -10.41 -2.25 -10.79
N PRO A 216 -10.03 -3.49 -10.52
CA PRO A 216 -10.53 -4.63 -11.30
C PRO A 216 -12.07 -4.73 -11.23
N PRO A 217 -12.73 -5.21 -12.29
CA PRO A 217 -14.17 -5.47 -12.26
C PRO A 217 -14.52 -6.47 -11.16
N PRO A 218 -15.74 -6.42 -10.61
CA PRO A 218 -16.19 -7.38 -9.60
C PRO A 218 -16.15 -8.80 -10.15
N LYS A 219 -15.75 -9.74 -9.30
CA LYS A 219 -15.94 -11.17 -9.53
C LYS A 219 -17.39 -11.55 -9.16
N GLU A 220 -17.86 -12.68 -9.67
CA GLU A 220 -19.24 -13.16 -9.48
C GLU A 220 -19.66 -13.22 -8.00
N LEU A 221 -18.80 -13.67 -7.11
CA LEU A 221 -19.09 -13.81 -5.68
C LEU A 221 -18.84 -12.53 -4.86
N ASP A 222 -18.13 -11.51 -5.41
CA ASP A 222 -17.82 -10.27 -4.68
C ASP A 222 -19.08 -9.58 -4.11
N PRO A 223 -20.22 -9.49 -4.82
CA PRO A 223 -21.44 -8.88 -4.27
C PRO A 223 -22.02 -9.59 -3.04
N LEU A 224 -21.89 -10.93 -2.96
CA LEU A 224 -22.36 -11.70 -1.81
C LEU A 224 -21.46 -11.46 -0.60
N VAL A 225 -20.15 -11.51 -0.78
CA VAL A 225 -19.19 -11.18 0.28
C VAL A 225 -19.37 -9.74 0.75
N ALA A 226 -19.51 -8.79 -0.19
CA ALA A 226 -19.69 -7.36 0.12
C ALA A 226 -20.94 -7.10 0.98
N ARG A 227 -22.08 -7.74 0.70
CA ARG A 227 -23.29 -7.63 1.55
C ARG A 227 -23.04 -8.09 2.98
N ASN A 228 -22.33 -9.20 3.16
CA ASN A 228 -22.00 -9.73 4.48
C ASN A 228 -21.02 -8.81 5.23
N VAL A 229 -20.09 -8.17 4.54
CA VAL A 229 -19.17 -7.17 5.11
C VAL A 229 -19.90 -5.91 5.53
N VAL A 230 -20.73 -5.35 4.64
CA VAL A 230 -21.46 -4.10 4.87
C VAL A 230 -22.40 -4.19 6.07
N ALA A 231 -23.02 -5.36 6.30
CA ALA A 231 -23.84 -5.62 7.50
C ALA A 231 -23.07 -5.49 8.83
N LEU A 232 -21.72 -5.53 8.81
CA LEU A 232 -20.89 -5.33 9.99
C LEU A 232 -20.48 -3.87 10.21
N ILE A 233 -20.71 -2.98 9.25
CA ILE A 233 -20.29 -1.59 9.26
C ILE A 233 -21.43 -0.71 9.80
N PRO A 234 -21.29 -0.08 10.96
CA PRO A 234 -22.29 0.87 11.44
C PRO A 234 -22.10 2.25 10.80
N ASN A 235 -23.18 3.06 10.77
CA ASN A 235 -23.07 4.48 10.47
C ASN A 235 -22.10 5.17 11.44
N GLY A 236 -21.34 6.15 10.94
CA GLY A 236 -20.32 6.84 11.71
C GLY A 236 -19.04 6.02 11.95
N ALA A 237 -18.89 4.86 11.30
CA ALA A 237 -17.65 4.07 11.37
C ALA A 237 -16.49 4.77 10.67
N THR A 238 -15.26 4.57 11.17
CA THR A 238 -14.03 4.94 10.46
C THR A 238 -13.48 3.69 9.77
N LEU A 239 -13.17 3.81 8.47
CA LEU A 239 -12.86 2.67 7.60
C LEU A 239 -11.40 2.63 7.19
N GLN A 240 -10.87 1.41 7.10
CA GLN A 240 -9.71 1.03 6.31
C GLN A 240 -10.10 -0.14 5.41
N MET A 241 -9.71 -0.09 4.14
CA MET A 241 -9.91 -1.17 3.18
C MET A 241 -8.66 -1.36 2.32
N GLY A 242 -8.43 -2.61 1.91
CA GLY A 242 -7.37 -2.97 0.98
C GLY A 242 -7.70 -2.63 -0.48
N ILE A 243 -6.90 -3.16 -1.38
CA ILE A 243 -7.03 -3.02 -2.85
C ILE A 243 -7.67 -4.29 -3.45
N GLY A 244 -8.33 -4.13 -4.60
CA GLY A 244 -8.85 -5.23 -5.41
C GLY A 244 -10.33 -5.10 -5.74
N SER A 245 -10.88 -6.13 -6.41
CA SER A 245 -12.29 -6.15 -6.84
C SER A 245 -13.26 -6.16 -5.65
N LEU A 246 -12.96 -6.94 -4.63
CA LEU A 246 -13.84 -7.07 -3.45
C LEU A 246 -13.91 -5.80 -2.62
N PRO A 247 -12.81 -5.13 -2.20
CA PRO A 247 -12.88 -3.82 -1.54
C PRO A 247 -13.60 -2.75 -2.38
N GLY A 248 -13.35 -2.71 -3.69
CA GLY A 248 -14.08 -1.82 -4.60
C GLY A 248 -15.58 -2.12 -4.67
N THR A 249 -15.95 -3.40 -4.53
CA THR A 249 -17.36 -3.81 -4.46
C THR A 249 -17.98 -3.40 -3.12
N VAL A 250 -17.29 -3.57 -2.00
CA VAL A 250 -17.75 -3.11 -0.67
C VAL A 250 -18.06 -1.61 -0.72
N CYS A 251 -17.19 -0.77 -1.29
CA CYS A 251 -17.44 0.67 -1.42
C CYS A 251 -18.79 0.95 -2.12
N ARG A 252 -19.12 0.23 -3.19
CA ARG A 252 -20.38 0.41 -3.92
C ARG A 252 -21.63 0.03 -3.14
N PHE A 253 -21.50 -0.84 -2.11
CA PHE A 253 -22.61 -1.27 -1.25
C PHE A 253 -22.79 -0.40 0.00
N LEU A 254 -21.98 0.66 0.17
CA LEU A 254 -22.05 1.60 1.28
C LEU A 254 -22.88 2.85 0.97
N ASP A 255 -23.56 2.93 -0.17
CA ASP A 255 -24.35 4.06 -0.66
C ASP A 255 -25.48 4.50 0.28
N HIS A 256 -25.98 3.60 1.14
CA HIS A 256 -27.01 3.89 2.14
C HIS A 256 -26.45 4.24 3.53
N HIS A 257 -25.12 4.23 3.71
CA HIS A 257 -24.48 4.65 4.95
C HIS A 257 -24.33 6.17 5.00
N HIS A 258 -24.12 6.68 6.20
CA HIS A 258 -23.84 8.10 6.42
C HIS A 258 -22.82 8.31 7.54
N ASP A 259 -22.21 9.49 7.51
CA ASP A 259 -21.21 9.94 8.50
C ASP A 259 -19.99 9.01 8.61
N LEU A 260 -19.62 8.29 7.55
CA LEU A 260 -18.43 7.47 7.57
C LEU A 260 -17.15 8.33 7.57
N GLY A 261 -16.11 7.80 8.15
CA GLY A 261 -14.77 8.36 8.12
C GLY A 261 -13.78 7.45 7.41
N ILE A 262 -12.65 8.01 6.94
CA ILE A 262 -11.54 7.25 6.37
C ILE A 262 -10.26 7.56 7.16
N HIS A 263 -9.62 6.49 7.62
CA HIS A 263 -8.25 6.45 8.11
C HIS A 263 -7.64 5.14 7.62
N THR A 264 -6.86 5.21 6.56
CA THR A 264 -6.50 4.04 5.76
C THR A 264 -5.02 4.05 5.35
N GLU A 265 -4.43 2.88 5.25
CA GLU A 265 -3.14 2.72 4.59
C GLU A 265 -3.22 3.19 3.14
N LEU A 266 -4.10 2.58 2.39
CA LEU A 266 -4.29 2.82 0.97
C LEU A 266 -5.59 3.57 0.69
N LEU A 267 -5.48 4.75 0.05
CA LEU A 267 -6.64 5.44 -0.52
C LEU A 267 -6.90 4.93 -1.94
N THR A 268 -8.16 4.65 -2.26
CA THR A 268 -8.60 4.06 -3.53
C THR A 268 -9.69 4.88 -4.21
N PRO A 269 -9.92 4.71 -5.53
CA PRO A 269 -11.02 5.38 -6.24
C PRO A 269 -12.40 5.14 -5.63
N GLY A 270 -12.65 3.93 -5.07
CA GLY A 270 -13.92 3.63 -4.41
C GLY A 270 -14.16 4.47 -3.16
N MET A 271 -13.12 4.74 -2.38
CA MET A 271 -13.22 5.62 -1.21
C MET A 271 -13.44 7.08 -1.62
N VAL A 272 -12.79 7.54 -2.68
CA VAL A 272 -13.02 8.89 -3.25
C VAL A 272 -14.47 9.03 -3.71
N ALA A 273 -15.04 8.03 -4.36
CA ALA A 273 -16.44 8.05 -4.74
C ALA A 273 -17.40 8.18 -3.54
N LEU A 274 -17.08 7.56 -2.39
CA LEU A 274 -17.85 7.75 -1.15
C LEU A 274 -17.70 9.16 -0.55
N MET A 275 -16.55 9.82 -0.74
CA MET A 275 -16.39 11.23 -0.37
C MET A 275 -17.21 12.15 -1.27
N GLU A 276 -17.16 11.93 -2.59
CA GLU A 276 -17.92 12.72 -3.58
C GLU A 276 -19.43 12.61 -3.37
N SER A 277 -19.92 11.43 -2.97
CA SER A 277 -21.35 11.20 -2.67
C SER A 277 -21.79 11.72 -1.28
N GLY A 278 -20.85 12.15 -0.43
CA GLY A 278 -21.12 12.63 0.93
C GLY A 278 -21.35 11.51 1.96
N VAL A 279 -21.25 10.25 1.59
CA VAL A 279 -21.31 9.10 2.52
C VAL A 279 -20.14 9.17 3.51
N VAL A 280 -18.98 9.57 3.03
CA VAL A 280 -17.79 9.87 3.84
C VAL A 280 -17.67 11.38 4.02
N ASN A 281 -17.83 11.85 5.26
CA ASN A 281 -17.64 13.25 5.64
C ASN A 281 -16.68 13.45 6.82
N ASN A 282 -16.23 12.37 7.45
CA ASN A 282 -15.24 12.34 8.55
C ASN A 282 -15.66 13.03 9.86
N VAL A 283 -16.90 13.48 9.99
CA VAL A 283 -17.37 14.28 11.15
C VAL A 283 -17.41 13.48 12.46
N ARG A 284 -17.45 12.15 12.39
CA ARG A 284 -17.49 11.26 13.56
C ARG A 284 -16.12 10.75 14.00
N LYS A 285 -15.06 11.07 13.27
CA LYS A 285 -13.69 10.71 13.67
C LYS A 285 -13.29 11.45 14.94
N LYS A 286 -12.60 10.74 15.84
CA LYS A 286 -12.02 11.34 17.06
C LYS A 286 -10.68 12.03 16.79
N LEU A 287 -9.85 11.41 15.96
CA LEU A 287 -8.60 12.00 15.47
C LEU A 287 -8.82 12.45 14.03
N ASP A 288 -8.21 13.56 13.67
CA ASP A 288 -8.27 14.09 12.30
C ASP A 288 -9.72 14.26 11.83
N THR A 289 -10.58 14.84 12.69
CA THR A 289 -11.97 15.18 12.37
C THR A 289 -12.02 15.98 11.07
N ASP A 290 -13.02 15.74 10.22
CA ASP A 290 -13.20 16.34 8.90
C ASP A 290 -12.09 16.02 7.88
N LYS A 291 -11.17 15.07 8.19
CA LYS A 291 -10.07 14.68 7.31
C LYS A 291 -10.11 13.20 6.96
N THR A 292 -10.03 12.90 5.69
CA THR A 292 -9.61 11.60 5.17
C THR A 292 -8.09 11.52 5.29
N VAL A 293 -7.61 10.56 6.08
CA VAL A 293 -6.17 10.35 6.31
C VAL A 293 -5.73 9.05 5.66
N PHE A 294 -4.62 9.12 4.94
CA PHE A 294 -4.05 7.97 4.26
C PHE A 294 -2.51 8.05 4.26
N THR A 295 -1.84 6.93 3.96
CA THR A 295 -0.37 6.95 3.84
C THR A 295 0.12 6.84 2.41
N PHE A 296 -0.55 6.05 1.56
CA PHE A 296 -0.34 6.09 0.11
C PHE A 296 -1.66 5.89 -0.66
N ALA A 297 -1.65 6.23 -1.95
CA ALA A 297 -2.82 6.14 -2.81
C ALA A 297 -2.48 5.49 -4.15
N LEU A 298 -3.30 4.54 -4.59
CA LEU A 298 -3.21 3.91 -5.90
C LEU A 298 -4.58 4.01 -6.58
N GLY A 299 -4.63 4.63 -7.73
CA GLY A 299 -5.87 4.82 -8.45
C GLY A 299 -5.66 5.30 -9.88
N ASP A 300 -6.65 5.97 -10.39
CA ASP A 300 -6.66 6.55 -11.71
C ASP A 300 -6.39 8.06 -11.69
N ARG A 301 -6.27 8.64 -12.87
CA ARG A 301 -6.05 10.07 -13.06
C ARG A 301 -7.12 10.92 -12.34
N ARG A 302 -8.40 10.52 -12.41
CA ARG A 302 -9.50 11.23 -11.75
C ARG A 302 -9.30 11.33 -10.24
N MET A 303 -8.88 10.24 -9.60
CA MET A 303 -8.56 10.23 -8.18
C MET A 303 -7.40 11.17 -7.85
N TYR A 304 -6.31 11.14 -8.63
CA TYR A 304 -5.16 12.02 -8.40
C TYR A 304 -5.52 13.51 -8.58
N GLU A 305 -6.38 13.84 -9.56
CA GLU A 305 -6.93 15.18 -9.75
C GLU A 305 -7.80 15.61 -8.57
N PHE A 306 -8.64 14.71 -8.05
CA PHE A 306 -9.47 14.98 -6.86
C PHE A 306 -8.64 15.23 -5.60
N MET A 307 -7.51 14.53 -5.45
CA MET A 307 -6.62 14.70 -4.29
C MET A 307 -5.86 16.03 -4.30
N HIS A 308 -5.71 16.66 -5.48
CA HIS A 308 -4.91 17.88 -5.62
C HIS A 308 -5.50 19.02 -4.80
N GLU A 309 -4.72 19.50 -3.80
CA GLU A 309 -5.09 20.56 -2.85
C GLU A 309 -6.44 20.38 -2.14
N HIS A 310 -6.99 19.17 -2.16
CA HIS A 310 -8.28 18.90 -1.55
C HIS A 310 -8.24 19.17 -0.04
N PRO A 311 -9.13 20.05 0.51
CA PRO A 311 -9.03 20.51 1.89
C PRO A 311 -9.26 19.42 2.94
N CYS A 312 -9.99 18.36 2.59
CA CYS A 312 -10.33 17.27 3.50
C CYS A 312 -9.46 16.01 3.31
N ILE A 313 -8.39 16.06 2.50
CA ILE A 313 -7.49 14.90 2.28
C ILE A 313 -6.11 15.24 2.83
N GLU A 314 -5.58 14.39 3.70
CA GLU A 314 -4.24 14.52 4.25
C GLU A 314 -3.43 13.23 4.10
N GLY A 315 -2.26 13.36 3.45
CA GLY A 315 -1.24 12.33 3.45
C GLY A 315 -0.40 12.39 4.72
N ARG A 316 -0.27 11.26 5.43
CA ARG A 316 0.51 11.16 6.67
C ARG A 316 1.47 9.99 6.66
N PRO A 317 2.58 10.07 7.42
CA PRO A 317 3.55 8.97 7.49
C PRO A 317 2.91 7.67 7.95
N VAL A 318 3.43 6.56 7.45
CA VAL A 318 2.96 5.21 7.79
C VAL A 318 3.07 4.90 9.29
N SER A 319 4.08 5.42 9.95
CA SER A 319 4.26 5.32 11.41
C SER A 319 3.18 6.02 12.25
N TYR A 320 2.33 6.84 11.61
CA TYR A 320 1.13 7.41 12.22
C TYR A 320 -0.12 6.66 11.76
N VAL A 321 -0.30 6.50 10.45
CA VAL A 321 -1.55 5.96 9.88
C VAL A 321 -1.74 4.50 10.26
N ASN A 322 -0.68 3.72 10.22
CA ASN A 322 -0.70 2.28 10.51
C ASN A 322 -0.39 1.93 11.98
N ASP A 323 -0.06 2.91 12.83
CA ASP A 323 0.21 2.60 14.25
C ASP A 323 -1.06 2.08 14.93
N PRO A 324 -1.08 0.84 15.42
CA PRO A 324 -2.25 0.29 16.10
C PRO A 324 -2.74 1.12 17.28
N ARG A 325 -1.84 1.88 17.94
CA ARG A 325 -2.17 2.78 19.06
C ARG A 325 -2.94 4.02 18.59
N VAL A 326 -2.64 4.51 17.38
CA VAL A 326 -3.37 5.64 16.75
C VAL A 326 -4.74 5.13 16.26
N ILE A 327 -4.77 4.00 15.57
CA ILE A 327 -6.00 3.39 15.05
C ILE A 327 -6.99 3.12 16.20
N ALA A 328 -6.51 2.59 17.31
CA ALA A 328 -7.32 2.26 18.49
C ALA A 328 -8.03 3.47 19.14
N GLN A 329 -7.56 4.68 18.88
CA GLN A 329 -8.18 5.91 19.41
C GLN A 329 -9.43 6.35 18.63
N GLN A 330 -9.63 5.86 17.40
CA GLN A 330 -10.88 6.06 16.67
C GLN A 330 -11.97 5.15 17.24
N ASP A 331 -13.20 5.62 17.35
CA ASP A 331 -14.35 4.76 17.71
C ASP A 331 -14.89 4.06 16.45
N ARG A 332 -15.46 2.89 16.62
CA ARG A 332 -16.11 2.10 15.55
C ARG A 332 -15.19 1.91 14.34
N PHE A 333 -13.92 1.69 14.58
CA PHE A 333 -12.97 1.46 13.49
C PHE A 333 -13.25 0.10 12.84
N VAL A 334 -13.44 0.07 11.52
CA VAL A 334 -13.63 -1.18 10.78
C VAL A 334 -12.52 -1.32 9.76
N SER A 335 -11.63 -2.32 9.99
CA SER A 335 -10.61 -2.69 9.02
C SER A 335 -11.05 -3.89 8.21
N ILE A 336 -10.88 -3.85 6.88
CA ILE A 336 -11.27 -4.89 5.94
C ILE A 336 -10.06 -5.31 5.12
N ASN A 337 -9.58 -6.53 5.37
CA ASN A 337 -8.37 -7.07 4.75
C ASN A 337 -8.63 -8.45 4.14
N SER A 338 -8.02 -8.72 2.99
CA SER A 338 -8.15 -10.01 2.31
C SER A 338 -7.10 -11.01 2.79
N THR A 339 -7.46 -12.30 2.83
CA THR A 339 -6.52 -13.40 3.06
C THR A 339 -6.61 -14.45 1.96
N LEU A 340 -5.54 -15.19 1.72
CA LEU A 340 -5.51 -16.27 0.73
C LEU A 340 -6.15 -17.53 1.27
N GLU A 341 -5.88 -17.87 2.53
CA GLU A 341 -6.48 -19.03 3.23
C GLU A 341 -6.56 -18.78 4.73
N ILE A 342 -7.45 -19.49 5.40
CA ILE A 342 -7.60 -19.51 6.85
C ILE A 342 -7.75 -20.95 7.34
N ASP A 343 -7.08 -21.32 8.42
CA ASP A 343 -7.24 -22.64 9.00
C ASP A 343 -8.34 -22.70 10.08
N LEU A 344 -8.68 -23.92 10.49
CA LEU A 344 -9.77 -24.15 11.46
C LEU A 344 -9.51 -23.58 12.85
N THR A 345 -8.27 -23.20 13.16
CA THR A 345 -7.94 -22.48 14.40
C THR A 345 -8.11 -20.96 14.28
N GLY A 346 -8.23 -20.46 13.03
CA GLY A 346 -8.42 -19.06 12.70
C GLY A 346 -7.13 -18.31 12.37
N GLN A 347 -6.03 -18.99 12.04
CA GLN A 347 -4.81 -18.37 11.50
C GLN A 347 -4.99 -18.07 10.02
N CYS A 348 -4.49 -16.91 9.56
CA CYS A 348 -4.54 -16.50 8.16
C CYS A 348 -3.16 -16.51 7.52
N ASN A 349 -3.10 -17.03 6.28
CA ASN A 349 -1.99 -16.87 5.36
C ASN A 349 -2.41 -15.91 4.25
N SER A 350 -1.74 -14.78 4.13
CA SER A 350 -1.99 -13.77 3.09
C SER A 350 -0.80 -13.60 2.14
N GLU A 351 0.28 -14.36 2.34
CA GLU A 351 1.56 -14.12 1.69
C GLU A 351 2.03 -15.24 0.76
N HIS A 352 1.65 -16.50 1.02
CA HIS A 352 2.12 -17.65 0.25
C HIS A 352 0.98 -18.37 -0.48
N LEU A 353 1.26 -18.81 -1.70
CA LEU A 353 0.35 -19.62 -2.50
C LEU A 353 1.13 -20.75 -3.20
N GLY A 354 0.66 -22.00 -3.05
CA GLY A 354 1.28 -23.16 -3.69
C GLY A 354 2.75 -23.39 -3.32
N GLY A 355 3.15 -23.06 -2.09
CA GLY A 355 4.53 -23.19 -1.59
C GLY A 355 5.47 -22.06 -1.99
N PHE A 356 4.97 -21.04 -2.70
CA PHE A 356 5.77 -19.89 -3.15
C PHE A 356 5.30 -18.59 -2.52
N HIS A 357 6.23 -17.67 -2.35
CA HIS A 357 5.90 -16.31 -1.93
C HIS A 357 5.04 -15.63 -3.01
N TYR A 358 3.89 -15.08 -2.60
CA TYR A 358 2.89 -14.52 -3.51
C TYR A 358 2.63 -13.04 -3.27
N SER A 359 2.64 -12.60 -2.01
CA SER A 359 2.33 -11.22 -1.63
C SER A 359 3.16 -10.79 -0.42
N GLY A 360 2.90 -9.63 0.14
CA GLY A 360 3.40 -9.17 1.43
C GLY A 360 2.26 -8.97 2.42
N ALA A 361 2.58 -8.84 3.69
CA ALA A 361 1.60 -8.58 4.73
C ALA A 361 0.99 -7.16 4.61
N GLY A 362 1.76 -6.18 4.10
CA GLY A 362 1.38 -4.77 4.19
C GLY A 362 1.05 -4.38 5.63
N GLY A 363 0.07 -3.50 5.81
CA GLY A 363 -0.45 -3.12 7.12
C GLY A 363 -1.58 -3.98 7.68
N GLN A 364 -1.80 -5.19 7.13
CA GLN A 364 -2.92 -6.04 7.57
C GLN A 364 -2.94 -6.23 9.09
N VAL A 365 -1.82 -6.63 9.70
CA VAL A 365 -1.75 -6.90 11.15
C VAL A 365 -1.86 -5.61 11.96
N ASP A 366 -1.30 -4.51 11.46
CA ASP A 366 -1.37 -3.19 12.07
C ASP A 366 -2.84 -2.79 12.29
N PHE A 367 -3.63 -2.84 11.21
CA PHE A 367 -5.05 -2.51 11.24
C PHE A 367 -5.92 -3.54 11.96
N VAL A 368 -5.61 -4.82 11.87
CA VAL A 368 -6.32 -5.87 12.61
C VAL A 368 -6.23 -5.61 14.11
N ARG A 369 -5.05 -5.31 14.64
CA ARG A 369 -4.83 -5.03 16.06
C ARG A 369 -5.45 -3.71 16.50
N GLY A 370 -5.23 -2.64 15.72
CA GLY A 370 -5.79 -1.32 16.01
C GLY A 370 -7.32 -1.32 15.99
N ALA A 371 -7.93 -1.93 14.99
CA ALA A 371 -9.38 -2.02 14.88
C ALA A 371 -10.03 -2.83 16.01
N PHE A 372 -9.40 -3.93 16.44
CA PHE A 372 -9.91 -4.69 17.59
C PHE A 372 -9.80 -3.91 18.90
N ALA A 373 -8.74 -3.13 19.08
CA ALA A 373 -8.54 -2.29 20.27
C ALA A 373 -9.42 -1.02 20.28
N SER A 374 -9.97 -0.63 19.13
CA SER A 374 -10.92 0.49 19.01
C SER A 374 -12.24 0.18 19.72
N ARG A 375 -12.83 1.18 20.38
CA ARG A 375 -14.15 1.03 21.01
C ARG A 375 -15.21 0.71 19.95
N GLU A 376 -15.93 -0.40 20.11
CA GLU A 376 -16.90 -0.93 19.13
C GLU A 376 -16.28 -1.26 17.76
N GLY A 377 -14.94 -1.37 17.68
CA GLY A 377 -14.24 -1.64 16.45
C GLY A 377 -14.30 -3.09 16.01
N LYS A 378 -14.06 -3.31 14.73
CA LYS A 378 -14.05 -4.64 14.13
C LYS A 378 -12.92 -4.78 13.13
N SER A 379 -12.12 -5.83 13.24
CA SER A 379 -11.26 -6.27 12.15
C SER A 379 -11.93 -7.40 11.39
N VAL A 380 -12.01 -7.28 10.08
CA VAL A 380 -12.72 -8.19 9.19
C VAL A 380 -11.73 -8.78 8.18
N MET A 381 -11.54 -10.10 8.25
CA MET A 381 -10.80 -10.86 7.25
C MET A 381 -11.79 -11.38 6.21
N VAL A 382 -11.53 -11.07 4.94
CA VAL A 382 -12.43 -11.44 3.84
C VAL A 382 -11.75 -12.41 2.87
N LEU A 383 -12.48 -13.40 2.40
CA LEU A 383 -12.05 -14.31 1.36
C LEU A 383 -13.27 -14.93 0.67
N HIS A 384 -13.12 -15.34 -0.60
CA HIS A 384 -14.05 -16.32 -1.17
C HIS A 384 -13.79 -17.66 -0.49
N SER A 385 -14.81 -18.42 -0.18
CA SER A 385 -14.67 -19.71 0.52
C SER A 385 -13.92 -20.78 -0.29
N SER A 386 -13.87 -20.60 -1.63
CA SER A 386 -13.17 -21.48 -2.55
C SER A 386 -12.37 -20.73 -3.62
N ALA A 387 -11.51 -21.47 -4.32
CA ALA A 387 -10.73 -21.00 -5.45
C ALA A 387 -10.76 -22.05 -6.59
N ALA A 388 -10.16 -21.73 -7.75
CA ALA A 388 -10.09 -22.63 -8.91
C ALA A 388 -11.49 -23.16 -9.30
N ASP A 389 -12.41 -22.22 -9.54
CA ASP A 389 -13.80 -22.51 -9.92
C ASP A 389 -14.51 -23.50 -8.96
N GLY A 390 -14.26 -23.33 -7.66
CA GLY A 390 -14.85 -24.14 -6.60
C GLY A 390 -14.11 -25.45 -6.28
N ALA A 391 -12.99 -25.74 -6.94
CA ALA A 391 -12.25 -26.98 -6.75
C ALA A 391 -11.36 -27.02 -5.50
N VAL A 392 -11.01 -25.86 -4.93
CA VAL A 392 -10.09 -25.76 -3.78
C VAL A 392 -10.73 -24.94 -2.66
N SER A 393 -10.78 -25.50 -1.45
CA SER A 393 -11.21 -24.75 -0.26
C SER A 393 -10.15 -23.76 0.18
N ARG A 394 -10.57 -22.55 0.57
CA ARG A 394 -9.70 -21.56 1.23
C ARG A 394 -9.85 -21.56 2.75
N ILE A 395 -10.85 -22.28 3.28
CA ILE A 395 -10.91 -22.64 4.69
C ILE A 395 -10.32 -24.05 4.78
N VAL A 396 -9.17 -24.17 5.46
CA VAL A 396 -8.35 -25.40 5.43
C VAL A 396 -8.16 -25.97 6.83
N PRO A 397 -7.88 -27.28 6.97
CA PRO A 397 -7.61 -27.89 8.29
C PRO A 397 -6.39 -27.26 9.00
N ALA A 398 -5.32 -26.99 8.24
CA ALA A 398 -4.10 -26.33 8.65
C ALA A 398 -3.54 -25.52 7.48
N LEU A 399 -2.86 -24.41 7.75
CA LEU A 399 -2.25 -23.57 6.72
C LEU A 399 -1.17 -24.31 5.93
N HIS A 400 -1.07 -24.02 4.62
CA HIS A 400 -0.01 -24.50 3.74
C HIS A 400 1.18 -23.54 3.63
N GLY A 401 1.14 -22.40 4.31
CA GLY A 401 2.14 -21.35 4.29
C GLY A 401 2.37 -20.70 5.65
N PRO A 402 3.11 -19.60 5.71
CA PRO A 402 3.35 -18.88 6.94
C PRO A 402 2.08 -18.26 7.50
N VAL A 403 2.08 -18.00 8.79
CA VAL A 403 1.01 -17.26 9.47
C VAL A 403 1.26 -15.76 9.31
N THR A 404 0.44 -15.09 8.50
CA THR A 404 0.47 -13.63 8.38
C THR A 404 -0.27 -12.98 9.56
N THR A 405 -1.50 -13.46 9.85
CA THR A 405 -2.28 -12.99 11.02
C THR A 405 -2.56 -14.16 11.94
N SER A 406 -2.14 -14.02 13.20
CA SER A 406 -2.25 -15.08 14.17
C SER A 406 -3.71 -15.31 14.59
N ARG A 407 -4.01 -16.54 15.09
CA ARG A 407 -5.34 -16.88 15.62
C ARG A 407 -5.76 -16.01 16.81
N MET A 408 -4.80 -15.39 17.52
CA MET A 408 -5.09 -14.46 18.61
C MET A 408 -5.56 -13.10 18.09
N ASP A 409 -5.13 -12.71 16.87
CA ASP A 409 -5.44 -11.40 16.28
C ASP A 409 -6.74 -11.42 15.47
N VAL A 410 -7.06 -12.51 14.76
CA VAL A 410 -8.25 -12.61 13.88
C VAL A 410 -9.55 -12.42 14.67
N HIS A 411 -10.42 -11.52 14.21
CA HIS A 411 -11.69 -11.16 14.85
C HIS A 411 -12.90 -11.67 14.08
N TRP A 412 -13.27 -11.02 12.98
CA TRP A 412 -14.34 -11.45 12.09
C TRP A 412 -13.77 -12.09 10.82
N VAL A 413 -14.45 -13.11 10.34
CA VAL A 413 -14.16 -13.75 9.05
C VAL A 413 -15.43 -13.75 8.22
N VAL A 414 -15.32 -13.32 6.96
CA VAL A 414 -16.46 -13.18 6.04
C VAL A 414 -16.16 -13.88 4.73
N THR A 415 -17.13 -14.67 4.29
CA THR A 415 -17.18 -15.28 2.95
C THR A 415 -18.53 -14.96 2.28
N GLU A 416 -18.78 -15.46 1.08
CA GLU A 416 -20.08 -15.40 0.39
C GLU A 416 -21.19 -16.15 1.15
N HIS A 417 -20.83 -17.04 2.09
CA HIS A 417 -21.77 -17.84 2.89
C HIS A 417 -22.11 -17.23 4.25
N GLY A 418 -21.54 -16.10 4.61
CA GLY A 418 -21.84 -15.40 5.85
C GLY A 418 -20.62 -14.81 6.56
N ALA A 419 -20.84 -14.37 7.80
CA ALA A 419 -19.87 -13.74 8.67
C ALA A 419 -19.84 -14.43 10.05
N VAL A 420 -18.63 -14.68 10.59
CA VAL A 420 -18.46 -15.28 11.93
C VAL A 420 -17.43 -14.50 12.75
N CYS A 421 -17.71 -14.36 14.05
CA CYS A 421 -16.77 -13.79 15.01
C CYS A 421 -15.98 -14.94 15.67
N LEU A 422 -14.66 -14.84 15.72
CA LEU A 422 -13.78 -15.85 16.30
C LEU A 422 -13.25 -15.47 17.68
N LYS A 423 -13.26 -14.19 18.04
CA LYS A 423 -12.77 -13.74 19.37
C LYS A 423 -13.59 -14.34 20.51
N GLY A 424 -12.92 -14.77 21.56
CA GLY A 424 -13.55 -15.36 22.74
C GLY A 424 -14.05 -16.80 22.56
N LYS A 425 -13.88 -17.41 21.38
CA LYS A 425 -14.29 -18.79 21.09
C LYS A 425 -13.16 -19.78 21.35
N SER A 426 -13.52 -20.98 21.83
CA SER A 426 -12.60 -22.12 21.89
C SER A 426 -12.16 -22.54 20.48
N GLU A 427 -11.07 -23.29 20.35
CA GLU A 427 -10.61 -23.80 19.03
C GLU A 427 -11.69 -24.64 18.35
N TRP A 428 -12.44 -25.44 19.13
CA TRP A 428 -13.56 -26.21 18.59
C TRP A 428 -14.69 -25.31 18.04
N ASP A 429 -15.08 -24.28 18.80
CA ASP A 429 -16.14 -23.36 18.38
C ASP A 429 -15.71 -22.52 17.17
N ARG A 430 -14.42 -22.17 17.06
CA ARG A 430 -13.83 -21.51 15.90
C ARG A 430 -13.95 -22.40 14.65
N ALA A 431 -13.56 -23.68 14.79
CA ALA A 431 -13.67 -24.62 13.69
C ALA A 431 -15.12 -24.78 13.22
N GLN A 432 -16.09 -24.93 14.12
CA GLN A 432 -17.50 -25.02 13.76
C GLN A 432 -18.01 -23.73 13.07
N ALA A 433 -17.60 -22.56 13.59
CA ALA A 433 -17.95 -21.27 13.00
C ALA A 433 -17.36 -21.14 11.56
N LEU A 434 -16.10 -21.45 11.36
CA LEU A 434 -15.45 -21.40 10.04
C LEU A 434 -16.06 -22.41 9.05
N ILE A 435 -16.36 -23.63 9.50
CA ILE A 435 -17.03 -24.64 8.69
C ILE A 435 -18.41 -24.15 8.23
N SER A 436 -19.14 -23.40 9.07
CA SER A 436 -20.48 -22.89 8.70
C SER A 436 -20.44 -21.92 7.52
N ILE A 437 -19.35 -21.20 7.32
CA ILE A 437 -19.14 -20.25 6.21
C ILE A 437 -18.21 -20.78 5.10
N ALA A 438 -17.80 -22.03 5.19
CA ALA A 438 -17.08 -22.72 4.10
C ALA A 438 -18.01 -23.07 2.94
N ALA A 439 -17.44 -23.26 1.75
CA ALA A 439 -18.22 -23.76 0.61
C ALA A 439 -18.84 -25.14 0.94
N PRO A 440 -20.13 -25.35 0.62
CA PRO A 440 -20.89 -26.51 1.08
C PRO A 440 -20.22 -27.87 0.80
N GLN A 441 -19.58 -28.01 -0.35
CA GLN A 441 -18.94 -29.26 -0.79
C GLN A 441 -17.73 -29.66 0.07
N PHE A 442 -17.14 -28.74 0.85
CA PHE A 442 -15.99 -29.05 1.71
C PHE A 442 -16.36 -29.23 3.18
N ARG A 443 -17.60 -28.91 3.60
CA ARG A 443 -17.98 -28.87 5.02
C ARG A 443 -17.85 -30.21 5.72
N ASP A 444 -18.18 -31.31 5.06
CA ASP A 444 -18.12 -32.65 5.68
C ASP A 444 -16.67 -33.12 5.87
N GLU A 445 -15.80 -32.85 4.90
CA GLU A 445 -14.37 -33.12 5.05
C GLU A 445 -13.77 -32.25 6.18
N LEU A 446 -14.09 -30.97 6.22
CA LEU A 446 -13.61 -30.07 7.26
C LEU A 446 -14.09 -30.51 8.66
N ARG A 447 -15.36 -30.97 8.80
CA ARG A 447 -15.87 -31.53 10.08
C ARG A 447 -15.10 -32.80 10.48
N PHE A 448 -14.80 -33.67 9.54
CA PHE A 448 -14.01 -34.86 9.80
C PHE A 448 -12.61 -34.50 10.28
N ARG A 449 -11.93 -33.59 9.59
CA ARG A 449 -10.58 -33.10 9.95
C ARG A 449 -10.55 -32.40 11.29
N ALA A 450 -11.55 -31.55 11.60
CA ALA A 450 -11.67 -30.86 12.88
C ALA A 450 -11.67 -31.81 14.09
N LYS A 451 -12.20 -33.03 13.95
CA LYS A 451 -12.19 -34.04 15.02
C LYS A 451 -10.80 -34.68 15.22
N GLN A 452 -9.90 -34.57 14.25
CA GLN A 452 -8.55 -35.16 14.29
C GLN A 452 -7.50 -34.18 14.83
N VAL A 453 -7.79 -32.87 14.84
CA VAL A 453 -6.93 -31.86 15.44
C VAL A 453 -7.10 -31.98 16.96
N ARG A 454 -6.06 -32.45 17.64
CA ARG A 454 -6.00 -32.62 19.10
C ARG A 454 -5.33 -31.40 19.73
#